data_40364c418e8252a4b773e7c61bca9161
#
_entry.id   40364c418e8252a4b773e7c61bca9161
#
_cell.length_a   1.000
_cell.length_b   1.000
_cell.length_c   1.000
_cell.angle_alpha   90.00
_cell.angle_beta   90.00
_cell.angle_gamma   90.00
#
_symmetry.space_group_name_H-M   'P 1'
#
loop_
_entity.id
_entity.type
_entity.pdbx_description
1 polymer ?
#
loop_
_entity_poly.entity_id
_entity_poly.type
_entity_poly.pdbx_seq_one_letter_code
_entity_poly.pdbx_strand_id
1 'polypeptide(L)'
;MLPILCALFVFLSGMLIINWQLWHMARSNYAETAAASTRKIEAILAEAVSAADTAKRVAAAGCTDTGQRELGSEAALKPHLRAIMIEQQGRIVCTSLPGNGVLIVRPQTLPNKELMLLPGNRLVNGIPVLLFQMPVAKGRVIVSVSDAHLRDVI
;
A
#
# COMPACT_ATOMS: atom_id res chain seq x y z
N MET A 1 0.34 52.69 -37.33
CA MET A 1 0.99 51.37 -37.20
C MET A 1 1.66 51.19 -35.83
N LEU A 2 2.36 52.18 -35.28
CA LEU A 2 3.04 52.10 -33.97
C LEU A 2 2.13 51.68 -32.78
N PRO A 3 0.91 52.22 -32.59
CA PRO A 3 0.06 51.86 -31.46
C PRO A 3 -0.44 50.38 -31.49
N ILE A 4 -0.62 49.86 -32.67
CA ILE A 4 -1.05 48.45 -32.83
C ILE A 4 0.09 47.49 -32.43
N LEU A 5 1.33 47.82 -32.81
CA LEU A 5 2.52 47.04 -32.42
C LEU A 5 2.74 47.06 -30.90
N CYS A 6 2.56 48.23 -30.25
CA CYS A 6 2.66 48.31 -28.80
C CYS A 6 1.58 47.51 -28.06
N ALA A 7 0.33 47.56 -28.54
CA ALA A 7 -0.76 46.77 -27.97
C ALA A 7 -0.52 45.28 -28.10
N LEU A 8 -0.02 44.83 -29.24
CA LEU A 8 0.30 43.43 -29.51
C LEU A 8 1.46 42.93 -28.65
N PHE A 9 2.47 43.76 -28.42
CA PHE A 9 3.59 43.44 -27.54
C PHE A 9 3.15 43.28 -26.08
N VAL A 10 2.32 44.20 -25.58
CA VAL A 10 1.78 44.13 -24.21
C VAL A 10 0.91 42.87 -24.04
N PHE A 11 0.08 42.54 -25.01
CA PHE A 11 -0.77 41.34 -24.99
C PHE A 11 0.07 40.05 -24.96
N LEU A 12 1.07 39.94 -25.83
CA LEU A 12 1.95 38.77 -25.88
C LEU A 12 2.78 38.60 -24.61
N SER A 13 3.33 39.70 -24.08
CA SER A 13 4.09 39.66 -22.83
C SER A 13 3.22 39.30 -21.63
N GLY A 14 1.99 39.79 -21.54
CA GLY A 14 1.01 39.40 -20.53
C GLY A 14 0.66 37.91 -20.59
N MET A 15 0.42 37.43 -21.79
CA MET A 15 0.10 36.00 -22.01
C MET A 15 1.27 35.08 -21.64
N LEU A 16 2.51 35.49 -21.94
CA LEU A 16 3.72 34.75 -21.54
C LEU A 16 3.90 34.71 -20.02
N ILE A 17 3.69 35.81 -19.33
CA ILE A 17 3.81 35.90 -17.87
C ILE A 17 2.76 35.02 -17.19
N ILE A 18 1.49 35.09 -17.63
CA ILE A 18 0.40 34.28 -17.09
C ILE A 18 0.68 32.79 -17.32
N ASN A 19 1.07 32.42 -18.53
CA ASN A 19 1.40 31.03 -18.85
C ASN A 19 2.57 30.50 -17.99
N TRP A 20 3.61 31.30 -17.80
CA TRP A 20 4.75 30.96 -16.96
C TRP A 20 4.36 30.79 -15.48
N GLN A 21 3.51 31.69 -14.94
CA GLN A 21 2.99 31.58 -13.57
C GLN A 21 2.13 30.34 -13.38
N LEU A 22 1.20 30.07 -14.32
CA LEU A 22 0.36 28.87 -14.26
C LEU A 22 1.19 27.59 -14.30
N TRP A 23 2.22 27.56 -15.14
CA TRP A 23 3.11 26.41 -15.24
C TRP A 23 3.93 26.18 -13.96
N HIS A 24 4.42 27.26 -13.35
CA HIS A 24 5.11 27.21 -12.06
C HIS A 24 4.20 26.73 -10.93
N MET A 25 2.99 27.25 -10.81
CA MET A 25 2.01 26.82 -9.80
C MET A 25 1.61 25.35 -10.00
N ALA A 26 1.34 24.94 -11.23
CA ALA A 26 1.02 23.56 -11.53
C ALA A 26 2.15 22.62 -11.11
N ARG A 27 3.39 22.95 -11.46
CA ARG A 27 4.56 22.13 -11.15
C ARG A 27 4.82 22.00 -9.65
N SER A 28 4.65 23.07 -8.87
CA SER A 28 4.82 23.01 -7.41
C SER A 28 3.74 22.17 -6.75
N ASN A 29 2.47 22.32 -7.16
CA ASN A 29 1.37 21.53 -6.63
C ASN A 29 1.52 20.03 -6.94
N TYR A 30 1.95 19.67 -8.15
CA TYR A 30 2.22 18.27 -8.50
C TYR A 30 3.38 17.69 -7.68
N ALA A 31 4.44 18.45 -7.46
CA ALA A 31 5.58 18.00 -6.66
C ALA A 31 5.20 17.76 -5.19
N GLU A 32 4.42 18.65 -4.59
CA GLU A 32 3.92 18.49 -3.21
C GLU A 32 2.99 17.29 -3.09
N THR A 33 2.03 17.14 -4.01
CA THR A 33 1.11 16.01 -4.01
C THR A 33 1.85 14.69 -4.20
N ALA A 34 2.80 14.62 -5.12
CA ALA A 34 3.62 13.43 -5.34
C ALA A 34 4.44 13.09 -4.09
N ALA A 35 5.08 14.08 -3.46
CA ALA A 35 5.86 13.87 -2.24
C ALA A 35 4.98 13.41 -1.06
N ALA A 36 3.77 13.94 -0.93
CA ALA A 36 2.82 13.52 0.10
C ALA A 36 2.35 12.08 -0.13
N SER A 37 2.03 11.73 -1.38
CA SER A 37 1.62 10.37 -1.76
C SER A 37 2.75 9.36 -1.52
N THR A 38 3.99 9.69 -1.89
CA THR A 38 5.16 8.84 -1.65
C THR A 38 5.37 8.58 -0.16
N ARG A 39 5.34 9.62 0.68
CA ARG A 39 5.47 9.46 2.14
C ARG A 39 4.38 8.58 2.74
N LYS A 40 3.14 8.69 2.24
CA LYS A 40 2.02 7.87 2.71
C LYS A 40 2.22 6.40 2.33
N ILE A 41 2.68 6.12 1.11
CA ILE A 41 3.00 4.76 0.66
C ILE A 41 4.16 4.18 1.49
N GLU A 42 5.22 4.95 1.72
CA GLU A 42 6.35 4.53 2.56
C GLU A 42 5.92 4.19 3.99
N ALA A 43 5.02 4.98 4.59
CA ALA A 43 4.47 4.70 5.91
C ALA A 43 3.68 3.37 5.93
N ILE A 44 2.83 3.13 4.93
CA ILE A 44 2.06 1.88 4.80
C ILE A 44 3.00 0.67 4.64
N LEU A 45 4.04 0.80 3.81
CA LEU A 45 5.03 -0.26 3.63
C LEU A 45 5.84 -0.51 4.90
N ALA A 46 6.22 0.54 5.62
CA ALA A 46 6.92 0.42 6.91
C ALA A 46 6.06 -0.32 7.96
N GLU A 47 4.75 -0.06 8.00
CA GLU A 47 3.83 -0.82 8.85
C GLU A 47 3.77 -2.30 8.43
N ALA A 48 3.72 -2.60 7.13
CA ALA A 48 3.68 -3.97 6.63
C ALA A 48 4.98 -4.72 6.95
N VAL A 49 6.14 -4.09 6.79
CA VAL A 49 7.45 -4.68 7.15
C VAL A 49 7.53 -4.96 8.64
N SER A 50 7.16 -3.98 9.48
CA SER A 50 7.15 -4.16 10.94
C SER A 50 6.23 -5.31 11.38
N ALA A 51 5.06 -5.42 10.76
CA ALA A 51 4.14 -6.53 11.03
C ALA A 51 4.69 -7.89 10.56
N ALA A 52 5.40 -7.90 9.43
CA ALA A 52 6.05 -9.09 8.93
C ALA A 52 7.20 -9.55 9.87
N ASP A 53 7.95 -8.63 10.47
CA ASP A 53 8.99 -8.96 11.44
C ASP A 53 8.38 -9.57 12.72
N THR A 54 7.26 -9.05 13.21
CA THR A 54 6.51 -9.67 14.32
C THR A 54 6.05 -11.07 13.93
N ALA A 55 5.46 -11.24 12.75
CA ALA A 55 5.02 -12.54 12.27
C ALA A 55 6.18 -13.53 12.07
N LYS A 56 7.37 -13.08 11.68
CA LYS A 56 8.58 -13.88 11.58
C LYS A 56 8.99 -14.46 12.94
N ARG A 57 8.91 -13.67 14.02
CA ARG A 57 9.18 -14.15 15.38
C ARG A 57 8.16 -15.20 15.80
N VAL A 58 6.87 -14.95 15.56
CA VAL A 58 5.79 -15.92 15.84
C VAL A 58 5.98 -17.19 15.03
N ALA A 59 6.37 -17.11 13.75
CA ALA A 59 6.64 -18.28 12.92
C ALA A 59 7.81 -19.12 13.45
N ALA A 60 8.86 -18.49 13.98
CA ALA A 60 10.01 -19.17 14.58
C ALA A 60 9.67 -19.86 15.89
N ALA A 61 8.79 -19.27 16.71
CA ALA A 61 8.32 -19.85 17.98
C ALA A 61 7.26 -20.95 17.80
N GLY A 62 6.75 -21.13 16.59
CA GLY A 62 5.57 -21.95 16.31
C GLY A 62 4.28 -21.18 16.62
N CYS A 63 3.25 -21.38 15.80
CA CYS A 63 1.97 -20.69 15.99
C CYS A 63 1.20 -21.27 17.20
N THR A 64 1.41 -20.66 18.34
CA THR A 64 0.65 -20.92 19.57
C THR A 64 -0.51 -19.94 19.69
N ASP A 65 -1.46 -20.20 20.62
CA ASP A 65 -2.54 -19.25 20.94
C ASP A 65 -2.03 -17.86 21.35
N THR A 66 -0.86 -17.82 21.99
CA THR A 66 -0.20 -16.56 22.33
C THR A 66 0.33 -15.85 21.09
N GLY A 67 0.97 -16.60 20.19
CA GLY A 67 1.43 -16.05 18.90
C GLY A 67 0.28 -15.54 18.04
N GLN A 68 -0.84 -16.25 17.99
CA GLN A 68 -2.02 -15.80 17.28
C GLN A 68 -2.61 -14.49 17.87
N ARG A 69 -2.66 -14.37 19.19
CA ARG A 69 -3.07 -13.14 19.86
C ARG A 69 -2.11 -11.99 19.60
N GLU A 70 -0.80 -12.25 19.56
CA GLU A 70 0.22 -11.26 19.21
C GLU A 70 0.00 -10.73 17.78
N LEU A 71 -0.24 -11.62 16.80
CA LEU A 71 -0.58 -11.21 15.43
C LEU A 71 -1.88 -10.41 15.36
N GLY A 72 -2.89 -10.80 16.12
CA GLY A 72 -4.18 -10.09 16.20
C GLY A 72 -4.01 -8.67 16.77
N SER A 73 -3.25 -8.53 17.85
CA SER A 73 -2.92 -7.24 18.46
C SER A 73 -2.11 -6.35 17.49
N GLU A 74 -1.12 -6.92 16.82
CA GLU A 74 -0.29 -6.21 15.85
C GLU A 74 -1.14 -5.68 14.68
N ALA A 75 -2.05 -6.49 14.14
CA ALA A 75 -2.96 -6.07 13.07
C ALA A 75 -3.95 -5.00 13.54
N ALA A 76 -4.43 -5.07 14.79
CA ALA A 76 -5.37 -4.10 15.34
C ALA A 76 -4.73 -2.72 15.59
N LEU A 77 -3.42 -2.67 15.90
CA LEU A 77 -2.68 -1.44 16.14
C LEU A 77 -2.28 -0.70 14.84
N LYS A 78 -2.38 -1.34 13.70
CA LYS A 78 -1.94 -0.79 12.40
C LYS A 78 -3.14 -0.61 11.46
N PRO A 79 -3.63 0.62 11.31
CA PRO A 79 -4.90 0.89 10.62
C PRO A 79 -4.89 0.51 9.14
N HIS A 80 -3.72 0.48 8.51
CA HIS A 80 -3.60 0.13 7.10
C HIS A 80 -3.57 -1.39 6.85
N LEU A 81 -3.36 -2.19 7.89
CA LEU A 81 -3.30 -3.64 7.77
C LEU A 81 -4.68 -4.27 7.92
N ARG A 82 -4.94 -5.28 7.10
CA ARG A 82 -6.17 -6.06 7.14
C ARG A 82 -5.97 -7.41 7.82
N ALA A 83 -4.89 -8.08 7.49
CA ALA A 83 -4.56 -9.37 8.08
C ALA A 83 -3.07 -9.68 7.97
N ILE A 84 -2.57 -10.42 8.93
CA ILE A 84 -1.22 -10.99 8.96
C ILE A 84 -1.37 -12.51 8.99
N MET A 85 -0.62 -13.21 8.17
CA MET A 85 -0.75 -14.64 7.98
C MET A 85 0.62 -15.29 7.84
N ILE A 86 0.74 -16.49 8.38
CA ILE A 86 1.92 -17.34 8.24
C ILE A 86 1.52 -18.56 7.42
N GLU A 87 2.17 -18.75 6.28
CA GLU A 87 1.99 -19.90 5.41
C GLU A 87 3.19 -20.84 5.55
N GLN A 88 2.91 -22.13 5.72
CA GLN A 88 3.89 -23.21 5.71
C GLN A 88 3.37 -24.35 4.85
N GLN A 89 4.20 -24.85 3.94
CA GLN A 89 3.86 -25.98 3.06
C GLN A 89 2.54 -25.78 2.28
N GLY A 90 2.25 -24.56 1.84
CA GLY A 90 1.05 -24.24 1.09
C GLY A 90 -0.22 -24.11 1.94
N ARG A 91 -0.12 -24.07 3.26
CA ARG A 91 -1.27 -23.93 4.18
C ARG A 91 -1.04 -22.76 5.13
N ILE A 92 -2.09 -22.02 5.44
CA ILE A 92 -2.05 -21.01 6.51
C ILE A 92 -2.06 -21.74 7.84
N VAL A 93 -0.97 -21.61 8.59
CA VAL A 93 -0.80 -22.21 9.92
C VAL A 93 -1.12 -21.22 11.05
N CYS A 94 -1.08 -19.91 10.74
CA CYS A 94 -1.35 -18.85 11.71
C CYS A 94 -1.96 -17.64 11.02
N THR A 95 -2.90 -16.97 11.69
CA THR A 95 -3.54 -15.75 11.16
C THR A 95 -3.92 -14.81 12.29
N SER A 96 -3.88 -13.49 12.02
CA SER A 96 -4.38 -12.45 12.92
C SER A 96 -5.91 -12.38 12.96
N LEU A 97 -6.60 -13.02 12.01
CA LEU A 97 -8.06 -13.01 11.95
C LEU A 97 -8.63 -13.98 13.00
N PRO A 98 -9.66 -13.55 13.78
CA PRO A 98 -10.32 -14.42 14.74
C PRO A 98 -11.10 -15.52 14.02
N GLY A 99 -11.03 -16.73 14.57
CA GLY A 99 -11.68 -17.92 13.99
C GLY A 99 -10.91 -18.49 12.80
N ASN A 100 -11.47 -19.55 12.20
CA ASN A 100 -10.96 -20.11 10.95
C ASN A 100 -11.34 -19.20 9.77
N GLY A 101 -11.01 -17.92 9.87
CA GLY A 101 -11.24 -16.93 8.82
C GLY A 101 -10.72 -17.51 7.51
N VAL A 102 -11.64 -18.01 6.70
CA VAL A 102 -11.32 -18.63 5.42
C VAL A 102 -10.65 -17.56 4.58
N LEU A 103 -9.34 -17.63 4.50
CA LEU A 103 -8.61 -16.88 3.51
C LEU A 103 -9.03 -17.38 2.15
N ILE A 104 -9.72 -16.52 1.50
CA ILE A 104 -10.31 -16.69 0.19
C ILE A 104 -9.22 -16.84 -0.90
N VAL A 105 -7.95 -16.61 -0.55
CA VAL A 105 -6.82 -16.82 -1.44
C VAL A 105 -6.11 -18.12 -1.05
N ARG A 106 -6.07 -19.07 -1.97
CA ARG A 106 -5.25 -20.26 -1.79
C ARG A 106 -3.78 -19.88 -1.84
N PRO A 107 -2.99 -20.02 -0.77
CA PRO A 107 -1.59 -19.58 -0.75
C PRO A 107 -0.74 -20.21 -1.84
N GLN A 108 -1.10 -21.43 -2.25
CA GLN A 108 -0.40 -22.20 -3.29
C GLN A 108 -0.45 -21.54 -4.68
N THR A 109 -1.44 -20.67 -4.93
CA THR A 109 -1.60 -19.98 -6.23
C THR A 109 -0.91 -18.62 -6.25
N LEU A 110 -0.37 -18.15 -5.11
CA LEU A 110 0.31 -16.87 -5.05
C LEU A 110 1.74 -17.00 -5.59
N PRO A 111 2.13 -16.18 -6.59
CA PRO A 111 3.52 -16.11 -7.03
C PRO A 111 4.43 -15.67 -5.88
N ASN A 112 5.67 -16.14 -5.91
CA ASN A 112 6.68 -15.79 -4.89
C ASN A 112 7.27 -14.40 -5.19
N LYS A 113 6.46 -13.35 -4.98
CA LYS A 113 6.84 -11.94 -5.14
C LYS A 113 6.68 -11.23 -3.81
N GLU A 114 7.64 -10.39 -3.47
CA GLU A 114 7.65 -9.64 -2.22
C GLU A 114 6.41 -8.71 -2.11
N LEU A 115 6.04 -8.05 -3.18
CA LEU A 115 4.87 -7.19 -3.24
C LEU A 115 3.98 -7.58 -4.41
N MET A 116 2.69 -7.75 -4.17
CA MET A 116 1.73 -8.14 -5.19
C MET A 116 0.37 -7.48 -4.98
N LEU A 117 -0.15 -6.88 -6.03
CA LEU A 117 -1.52 -6.40 -6.06
C LEU A 117 -2.44 -7.51 -6.59
N LEU A 118 -3.39 -7.94 -5.78
CA LEU A 118 -4.46 -8.82 -6.22
C LEU A 118 -5.65 -7.97 -6.67
N PRO A 119 -6.11 -8.14 -7.91
CA PRO A 119 -7.32 -7.48 -8.36
C PRO A 119 -8.51 -7.94 -7.54
N GLY A 120 -9.45 -7.03 -7.30
CA GLY A 120 -10.72 -7.36 -6.67
C GLY A 120 -11.46 -8.42 -7.49
N ASN A 121 -11.71 -9.56 -6.90
CA ASN A 121 -12.51 -10.62 -7.49
C ASN A 121 -13.65 -10.98 -6.52
N ARG A 122 -14.52 -11.92 -6.93
CA ARG A 122 -15.62 -12.40 -6.07
C ARG A 122 -15.15 -12.96 -4.73
N LEU A 123 -13.87 -13.31 -4.64
CA LEU A 123 -13.26 -13.91 -3.46
C LEU A 123 -12.91 -12.86 -2.37
N VAL A 124 -12.79 -11.59 -2.72
CA VAL A 124 -12.44 -10.49 -1.80
C VAL A 124 -13.48 -9.37 -1.86
N ASN A 125 -14.75 -9.72 -2.10
CA ASN A 125 -15.86 -8.76 -2.24
C ASN A 125 -15.59 -7.64 -3.27
N GLY A 126 -14.83 -7.95 -4.33
CA GLY A 126 -14.50 -6.98 -5.38
C GLY A 126 -13.45 -5.94 -4.99
N ILE A 127 -12.87 -6.03 -3.80
CA ILE A 127 -11.89 -5.04 -3.30
C ILE A 127 -10.47 -5.52 -3.66
N PRO A 128 -9.66 -4.74 -4.38
CA PRO A 128 -8.24 -5.04 -4.59
C PRO A 128 -7.50 -5.11 -3.25
N VAL A 129 -6.51 -5.98 -3.15
CA VAL A 129 -5.71 -6.16 -1.94
C VAL A 129 -4.24 -6.13 -2.30
N LEU A 130 -3.47 -5.30 -1.61
CA LEU A 130 -2.02 -5.33 -1.71
C LEU A 130 -1.48 -6.36 -0.71
N LEU A 131 -0.71 -7.32 -1.20
CA LEU A 131 -0.03 -8.31 -0.39
C LEU A 131 1.46 -8.02 -0.35
N PHE A 132 1.99 -7.97 0.87
CA PHE A 132 3.43 -7.99 1.13
C PHE A 132 3.81 -9.39 1.60
N GLN A 133 4.84 -10.01 1.02
CA GLN A 133 5.27 -11.35 1.32
C GLN A 133 6.75 -11.35 1.74
N MET A 134 7.05 -12.00 2.85
CA MET A 134 8.42 -12.15 3.36
C MET A 134 8.73 -13.63 3.55
N PRO A 135 9.82 -14.16 3.00
CA PRO A 135 10.22 -15.55 3.21
C PRO A 135 10.69 -15.76 4.66
N VAL A 136 10.34 -16.92 5.22
CA VAL A 136 10.81 -17.40 6.52
C VAL A 136 11.32 -18.85 6.38
N ALA A 137 12.02 -19.35 7.40
CA ALA A 137 12.71 -20.64 7.33
C ALA A 137 11.84 -21.84 6.86
N LYS A 138 10.55 -21.84 7.18
CA LYS A 138 9.63 -22.96 6.85
C LYS A 138 8.43 -22.53 6.01
N GLY A 139 8.51 -21.39 5.29
CA GLY A 139 7.39 -20.89 4.50
C GLY A 139 7.50 -19.39 4.22
N ARG A 140 6.40 -18.67 4.37
CA ARG A 140 6.37 -17.22 4.19
C ARG A 140 5.36 -16.54 5.11
N VAL A 141 5.63 -15.30 5.44
CA VAL A 141 4.67 -14.37 6.04
C VAL A 141 3.96 -13.63 4.92
N ILE A 142 2.66 -13.44 5.06
CA ILE A 142 1.82 -12.70 4.12
C ILE A 142 1.10 -11.63 4.93
N VAL A 143 1.33 -10.38 4.58
CA VAL A 143 0.64 -9.21 5.17
C VAL A 143 -0.27 -8.62 4.12
N SER A 144 -1.55 -8.48 4.42
CA SER A 144 -2.52 -7.85 3.53
C SER A 144 -2.81 -6.42 3.98
N VAL A 145 -2.71 -5.48 3.04
CA VAL A 145 -2.98 -4.06 3.21
C VAL A 145 -4.34 -3.73 2.61
N SER A 146 -5.12 -2.90 3.29
CA SER A 146 -6.44 -2.48 2.82
C SER A 146 -6.34 -1.50 1.65
N ASP A 147 -7.10 -1.75 0.58
CA ASP A 147 -7.20 -0.87 -0.59
C ASP A 147 -7.89 0.47 -0.28
N ALA A 148 -8.75 0.52 0.73
CA ALA A 148 -9.48 1.74 1.07
C ALA A 148 -8.53 2.94 1.27
N HIS A 149 -7.34 2.69 1.82
CA HIS A 149 -6.33 3.73 2.07
C HIS A 149 -5.44 4.02 0.85
N LEU A 150 -5.35 3.09 -0.11
CA LEU A 150 -4.60 3.31 -1.35
C LEU A 150 -5.37 4.20 -2.33
N ARG A 151 -6.70 4.13 -2.34
CA ARG A 151 -7.54 5.00 -3.20
C ARG A 151 -7.50 6.46 -2.81
N ASP A 152 -7.29 6.76 -1.53
CA ASP A 152 -7.18 8.13 -1.02
C ASP A 152 -5.82 8.78 -1.38
N VAL A 153 -4.92 8.03 -2.02
CA VAL A 153 -3.56 8.48 -2.37
C VAL A 153 -3.40 8.72 -3.88
N ILE A 154 -4.30 8.17 -4.70
CA ILE A 154 -4.30 8.29 -6.16
C ILE A 154 -5.38 9.27 -6.60
#